data_51efa8ee2a07c4cc9b5c8109cede7191
#
_entry.id   51efa8ee2a07c4cc9b5c8109cede7191
#
_cell.length_a   1.000
_cell.length_b   1.000
_cell.length_c   1.000
_cell.angle_alpha   90.00
_cell.angle_beta   90.00
_cell.angle_gamma   90.00
#
_symmetry.space_group_name_H-M   'P 1'
#
loop_
_entity.id
_entity.type
_entity.pdbx_description
1 polymer ?
#
loop_
_entity_poly.entity_id
_entity_poly.type
_entity_poly.pdbx_seq_one_letter_code
_entity_poly.pdbx_strand_id
1 'polypeptide(L)'
;MKRTILSIFMLLTGLGIAAAQNADVLKSDAISAESQEQYADAARLFEEAHAAYKAQNQLDTVCVYRAGMNYVKLDQFEKALPLLEEVYGLNYNTGRTSRLLADAYYGLKQPEKSEEVLLKGKESVPAEAVEFDKKLAYLYFNTGQYEKAAESFGIVNEANPGKKSYMYLYGFSLERIKKYDEAIAIFETMQEQFPGDKRSKKMLGVTMFEKTDVQNEAEVKRYEENKKAKLEDYIGTKKRLEDINEGYEHARVILEESLTEYPNDQLVITSLYQLYKKQFKEDKAEQMKKRMK
;
A
#
# COMPACT_ATOMS: atom_id res chain seq x y z
N MET A 1 -11.28 36.66 -59.05
CA MET A 1 -11.77 36.18 -57.75
C MET A 1 -11.85 34.65 -57.62
N LYS A 2 -12.42 33.88 -58.59
CA LYS A 2 -12.50 32.41 -58.45
C LYS A 2 -11.19 31.64 -58.37
N ARG A 3 -10.09 32.11 -59.05
CA ARG A 3 -8.77 31.44 -59.00
C ARG A 3 -8.02 31.65 -57.68
N THR A 4 -8.20 32.78 -57.02
CA THR A 4 -7.58 33.10 -55.72
C THR A 4 -8.22 32.30 -54.57
N ILE A 5 -9.52 32.07 -54.64
CA ILE A 5 -10.22 31.27 -53.61
C ILE A 5 -9.81 29.79 -53.70
N LEU A 6 -9.64 29.24 -54.89
CA LEU A 6 -9.20 27.85 -55.08
C LEU A 6 -7.76 27.62 -54.61
N SER A 7 -6.84 28.62 -54.81
CA SER A 7 -5.44 28.51 -54.31
C SER A 7 -5.33 28.59 -52.80
N ILE A 8 -6.18 29.39 -52.15
CA ILE A 8 -6.21 29.49 -50.68
C ILE A 8 -6.79 28.20 -50.07
N PHE A 9 -7.79 27.59 -50.70
CA PHE A 9 -8.39 26.32 -50.25
C PHE A 9 -7.38 25.15 -50.41
N MET A 10 -6.60 25.08 -51.51
CA MET A 10 -5.55 24.08 -51.69
C MET A 10 -4.39 24.26 -50.73
N LEU A 11 -4.00 25.49 -50.36
CA LEU A 11 -2.95 25.75 -49.39
C LEU A 11 -3.38 25.35 -47.98
N LEU A 12 -4.61 25.62 -47.59
CA LEU A 12 -5.16 25.25 -46.29
C LEU A 12 -5.32 23.72 -46.14
N THR A 13 -5.75 23.02 -47.20
CA THR A 13 -5.83 21.56 -47.19
C THR A 13 -4.44 20.90 -47.17
N GLY A 14 -3.44 21.46 -47.87
CA GLY A 14 -2.09 20.93 -47.88
C GLY A 14 -1.36 21.08 -46.53
N LEU A 15 -1.57 22.20 -45.86
CA LEU A 15 -1.04 22.41 -44.49
C LEU A 15 -1.71 21.50 -43.46
N GLY A 16 -3.03 21.26 -43.59
CA GLY A 16 -3.77 20.36 -42.71
C GLY A 16 -3.31 18.90 -42.86
N ILE A 17 -3.07 18.44 -44.09
CA ILE A 17 -2.59 17.08 -44.38
C ILE A 17 -1.17 16.88 -43.89
N ALA A 18 -0.26 17.85 -44.07
CA ALA A 18 1.12 17.76 -43.57
C ALA A 18 1.19 17.75 -42.05
N ALA A 19 0.33 18.53 -41.38
CA ALA A 19 0.24 18.54 -39.91
C ALA A 19 -0.34 17.25 -39.36
N ALA A 20 -1.36 16.66 -40.00
CA ALA A 20 -1.93 15.36 -39.64
C ALA A 20 -0.89 14.24 -39.77
N GLN A 21 -0.16 14.24 -40.89
CA GLN A 21 0.88 13.26 -41.13
C GLN A 21 2.03 13.36 -40.10
N ASN A 22 2.31 14.55 -39.59
CA ASN A 22 3.28 14.75 -38.51
C ASN A 22 2.75 14.20 -37.17
N ALA A 23 1.48 14.38 -36.82
CA ALA A 23 0.89 13.85 -35.59
C ALA A 23 0.90 12.30 -35.55
N ASP A 24 0.55 11.64 -36.67
CA ASP A 24 0.59 10.18 -36.78
C ASP A 24 2.01 9.62 -36.70
N VAL A 25 2.99 10.30 -37.27
CA VAL A 25 4.43 9.93 -37.16
C VAL A 25 4.89 10.03 -35.72
N LEU A 26 4.64 11.16 -35.06
CA LEU A 26 4.99 11.34 -33.64
C LEU A 26 4.36 10.27 -32.75
N LYS A 27 3.09 9.92 -32.99
CA LYS A 27 2.39 8.85 -32.26
C LYS A 27 3.04 7.49 -32.51
N SER A 28 3.43 7.17 -33.75
CA SER A 28 4.11 5.93 -34.09
C SER A 28 5.49 5.85 -33.42
N ASP A 29 6.25 6.93 -33.45
CA ASP A 29 7.56 7.01 -32.81
C ASP A 29 7.43 6.88 -31.28
N ALA A 30 6.41 7.49 -30.69
CA ALA A 30 6.10 7.36 -29.27
C ALA A 30 5.80 5.91 -28.87
N ILE A 31 5.00 5.19 -29.67
CA ILE A 31 4.69 3.76 -29.45
C ILE A 31 5.99 2.92 -29.54
N SER A 32 6.84 3.23 -30.54
CA SER A 32 8.14 2.55 -30.67
C SER A 32 9.04 2.78 -29.45
N ALA A 33 9.18 4.03 -29.00
CA ALA A 33 9.94 4.37 -27.81
C ALA A 33 9.39 3.68 -26.56
N GLU A 34 8.06 3.63 -26.38
CA GLU A 34 7.42 2.95 -25.26
C GLU A 34 7.70 1.45 -25.29
N SER A 35 7.67 0.81 -26.46
CA SER A 35 7.98 -0.62 -26.63
C SER A 35 9.45 -0.97 -26.28
N GLN A 36 10.32 0.01 -26.38
CA GLN A 36 11.74 -0.08 -26.01
C GLN A 36 12.00 0.37 -24.56
N GLU A 37 10.94 0.57 -23.77
CA GLU A 37 10.99 1.05 -22.38
C GLU A 37 11.64 2.44 -22.23
N GLN A 38 11.74 3.21 -23.31
CA GLN A 38 12.24 4.59 -23.33
C GLN A 38 11.10 5.55 -22.89
N TYR A 39 10.66 5.40 -21.63
CA TYR A 39 9.44 6.05 -21.13
C TYR A 39 9.50 7.59 -21.18
N ALA A 40 10.70 8.19 -21.02
CA ALA A 40 10.87 9.64 -21.11
C ALA A 40 10.63 10.17 -22.53
N ASP A 41 11.22 9.52 -23.53
CA ASP A 41 10.99 9.86 -24.93
C ASP A 41 9.57 9.57 -25.37
N ALA A 42 9.02 8.40 -24.95
CA ALA A 42 7.63 8.04 -25.22
C ALA A 42 6.65 9.11 -24.67
N ALA A 43 6.82 9.52 -23.41
CA ALA A 43 5.96 10.54 -22.80
C ALA A 43 6.00 11.86 -23.59
N ARG A 44 7.21 12.36 -23.90
CA ARG A 44 7.40 13.59 -24.69
C ARG A 44 6.78 13.49 -26.07
N LEU A 45 7.04 12.41 -26.79
CA LEU A 45 6.51 12.20 -28.15
C LEU A 45 4.99 12.06 -28.17
N PHE A 46 4.37 11.37 -27.18
CA PHE A 46 2.92 11.32 -27.04
C PHE A 46 2.32 12.70 -26.74
N GLU A 47 2.98 13.52 -25.91
CA GLU A 47 2.54 14.89 -25.62
C GLU A 47 2.64 15.79 -26.86
N GLU A 48 3.74 15.70 -27.62
CA GLU A 48 3.90 16.40 -28.91
C GLU A 48 2.86 15.96 -29.93
N ALA A 49 2.57 14.65 -30.04
CA ALA A 49 1.51 14.12 -30.90
C ALA A 49 0.13 14.65 -30.48
N HIS A 50 -0.17 14.66 -29.19
CA HIS A 50 -1.40 15.24 -28.68
C HIS A 50 -1.55 16.71 -29.04
N ALA A 51 -0.49 17.52 -28.84
CA ALA A 51 -0.51 18.93 -29.23
C ALA A 51 -0.73 19.12 -30.74
N ALA A 52 -0.12 18.25 -31.56
CA ALA A 52 -0.30 18.29 -33.01
C ALA A 52 -1.72 17.91 -33.44
N TYR A 53 -2.35 16.91 -32.84
CA TYR A 53 -3.77 16.59 -33.07
C TYR A 53 -4.70 17.74 -32.64
N LYS A 54 -4.45 18.30 -31.44
CA LYS A 54 -5.23 19.42 -30.91
C LYS A 54 -5.19 20.66 -31.80
N ALA A 55 -4.04 20.95 -32.41
CA ALA A 55 -3.90 22.03 -33.38
C ALA A 55 -4.77 21.83 -34.65
N GLN A 56 -5.19 20.61 -34.92
CA GLN A 56 -6.08 20.23 -36.02
C GLN A 56 -7.55 20.11 -35.58
N ASN A 57 -7.89 20.54 -34.37
CA ASN A 57 -9.19 20.33 -33.72
C ASN A 57 -9.57 18.82 -33.62
N GLN A 58 -8.58 17.95 -33.51
CA GLN A 58 -8.75 16.53 -33.26
C GLN A 58 -8.38 16.20 -31.80
N LEU A 59 -9.15 15.34 -31.18
CA LEU A 59 -8.86 14.83 -29.84
C LEU A 59 -8.32 13.40 -29.96
N ASP A 60 -7.05 13.20 -29.60
CA ASP A 60 -6.49 11.86 -29.46
C ASP A 60 -6.29 11.50 -27.98
N THR A 61 -7.31 10.85 -27.40
CA THR A 61 -7.30 10.41 -26.00
C THR A 61 -6.20 9.37 -25.72
N VAL A 62 -5.75 8.62 -26.74
CA VAL A 62 -4.69 7.61 -26.58
C VAL A 62 -3.36 8.29 -26.30
N CYS A 63 -3.02 9.36 -27.04
CA CYS A 63 -1.78 10.11 -26.82
C CYS A 63 -1.76 10.74 -25.43
N VAL A 64 -2.81 11.43 -25.03
CA VAL A 64 -2.92 12.07 -23.70
C VAL A 64 -2.77 11.03 -22.59
N TYR A 65 -3.52 9.93 -22.69
CA TYR A 65 -3.49 8.83 -21.72
C TYR A 65 -2.09 8.21 -21.59
N ARG A 66 -1.44 7.89 -22.73
CA ARG A 66 -0.13 7.26 -22.74
C ARG A 66 0.97 8.21 -22.26
N ALA A 67 0.89 9.49 -22.59
CA ALA A 67 1.82 10.49 -22.05
C ALA A 67 1.71 10.53 -20.52
N GLY A 68 0.50 10.69 -19.97
CA GLY A 68 0.25 10.67 -18.52
C GLY A 68 0.74 9.38 -17.86
N MET A 69 0.44 8.22 -18.45
CA MET A 69 0.89 6.91 -17.95
C MET A 69 2.42 6.80 -17.91
N ASN A 70 3.13 7.26 -18.93
CA ASN A 70 4.59 7.20 -18.98
C ASN A 70 5.21 8.16 -17.97
N TYR A 71 4.61 9.36 -17.77
CA TYR A 71 5.06 10.26 -16.70
C TYR A 71 4.85 9.67 -15.30
N VAL A 72 3.76 8.94 -15.05
CA VAL A 72 3.59 8.21 -13.77
C VAL A 72 4.69 7.17 -13.57
N LYS A 73 5.06 6.42 -14.63
CA LYS A 73 6.16 5.43 -14.56
C LYS A 73 7.53 6.06 -14.22
N LEU A 74 7.69 7.36 -14.51
CA LEU A 74 8.90 8.13 -14.25
C LEU A 74 8.82 8.93 -12.95
N ASP A 75 7.77 8.76 -12.15
CA ASP A 75 7.48 9.57 -10.96
C ASP A 75 7.41 11.10 -11.25
N GLN A 76 7.13 11.49 -12.52
CA GLN A 76 6.94 12.89 -12.93
C GLN A 76 5.47 13.28 -12.79
N PHE A 77 4.99 13.27 -11.55
CA PHE A 77 3.55 13.40 -11.24
C PHE A 77 2.97 14.77 -11.60
N GLU A 78 3.77 15.84 -11.52
CA GLU A 78 3.35 17.19 -11.92
C GLU A 78 3.01 17.28 -13.41
N LYS A 79 3.71 16.51 -14.25
CA LYS A 79 3.43 16.43 -15.68
C LYS A 79 2.30 15.45 -16.00
N ALA A 80 2.22 14.35 -15.24
CA ALA A 80 1.19 13.33 -15.42
C ALA A 80 -0.21 13.87 -15.09
N LEU A 81 -0.32 14.65 -14.01
CA LEU A 81 -1.60 15.06 -13.43
C LEU A 81 -2.53 15.74 -14.44
N PRO A 82 -2.16 16.85 -15.13
CA PRO A 82 -3.08 17.53 -16.05
C PRO A 82 -3.52 16.64 -17.21
N LEU A 83 -2.66 15.77 -17.71
CA LEU A 83 -2.98 14.84 -18.79
C LEU A 83 -3.98 13.76 -18.35
N LEU A 84 -3.78 13.23 -17.13
CA LEU A 84 -4.67 12.22 -16.57
C LEU A 84 -6.01 12.80 -16.15
N GLU A 85 -6.06 14.05 -15.67
CA GLU A 85 -7.32 14.76 -15.39
C GLU A 85 -8.11 15.00 -16.68
N GLU A 86 -7.45 15.36 -17.80
CA GLU A 86 -8.10 15.52 -19.11
C GLU A 86 -8.78 14.24 -19.55
N VAL A 87 -8.08 13.11 -19.57
CA VAL A 87 -8.67 11.82 -19.99
C VAL A 87 -9.64 11.24 -18.98
N TYR A 88 -9.50 11.53 -17.71
CA TYR A 88 -10.45 11.17 -16.67
C TYR A 88 -11.80 11.88 -16.88
N GLY A 89 -11.76 13.20 -17.19
CA GLY A 89 -12.96 13.97 -17.53
C GLY A 89 -13.69 13.47 -18.78
N LEU A 90 -12.96 12.80 -19.68
CA LEU A 90 -13.50 12.18 -20.89
C LEU A 90 -13.99 10.74 -20.69
N ASN A 91 -13.90 10.20 -19.47
CA ASN A 91 -14.20 8.80 -19.14
C ASN A 91 -13.42 7.78 -19.99
N TYR A 92 -12.24 8.14 -20.45
CA TYR A 92 -11.40 7.24 -21.23
C TYR A 92 -10.70 6.21 -20.31
N ASN A 93 -10.88 4.92 -20.61
CA ASN A 93 -10.28 3.80 -19.86
C ASN A 93 -10.41 3.99 -18.35
N THR A 94 -11.63 4.27 -17.88
CA THR A 94 -11.97 4.78 -16.55
C THR A 94 -11.26 4.06 -15.42
N GLY A 95 -11.25 2.71 -15.40
CA GLY A 95 -10.62 1.94 -14.33
C GLY A 95 -9.12 2.22 -14.21
N ARG A 96 -8.39 2.13 -15.32
CA ARG A 96 -6.94 2.33 -15.31
C ARG A 96 -6.56 3.80 -15.14
N THR A 97 -7.31 4.71 -15.77
CA THR A 97 -7.10 6.16 -15.63
C THR A 97 -7.29 6.59 -14.19
N SER A 98 -8.33 6.13 -13.50
CA SER A 98 -8.55 6.44 -12.09
C SER A 98 -7.36 5.98 -11.22
N ARG A 99 -6.85 4.78 -11.45
CA ARG A 99 -5.70 4.28 -10.67
C ARG A 99 -4.40 5.06 -10.94
N LEU A 100 -4.14 5.45 -12.19
CA LEU A 100 -2.98 6.30 -12.55
C LEU A 100 -3.11 7.71 -11.97
N LEU A 101 -4.31 8.28 -12.04
CA LEU A 101 -4.60 9.60 -11.46
C LEU A 101 -4.43 9.58 -9.94
N ALA A 102 -4.87 8.51 -9.30
CA ALA A 102 -4.65 8.31 -7.86
C ALA A 102 -3.16 8.19 -7.51
N ASP A 103 -2.37 7.49 -8.33
CA ASP A 103 -0.91 7.41 -8.15
C ASP A 103 -0.28 8.81 -8.27
N ALA A 104 -0.71 9.62 -9.24
CA ALA A 104 -0.21 10.98 -9.41
C ALA A 104 -0.57 11.87 -8.21
N TYR A 105 -1.81 11.84 -7.74
CA TYR A 105 -2.20 12.59 -6.53
C TYR A 105 -1.42 12.14 -5.30
N TYR A 106 -1.25 10.83 -5.10
CA TYR A 106 -0.48 10.33 -3.96
C TYR A 106 1.00 10.76 -4.03
N GLY A 107 1.61 10.68 -5.22
CA GLY A 107 2.98 11.16 -5.44
C GLY A 107 3.16 12.65 -5.14
N LEU A 108 2.12 13.45 -5.42
CA LEU A 108 2.06 14.90 -5.11
C LEU A 108 1.65 15.19 -3.65
N LYS A 109 1.62 14.19 -2.77
CA LYS A 109 1.24 14.33 -1.36
C LYS A 109 -0.19 14.80 -1.15
N GLN A 110 -1.12 14.36 -2.00
CA GLN A 110 -2.55 14.62 -1.93
C GLN A 110 -3.33 13.30 -1.72
N PRO A 111 -3.13 12.59 -0.59
CA PRO A 111 -3.72 11.27 -0.37
C PRO A 111 -5.25 11.28 -0.34
N GLU A 112 -5.88 12.38 0.10
CA GLU A 112 -7.34 12.50 0.14
C GLU A 112 -7.95 12.50 -1.27
N LYS A 113 -7.31 13.18 -2.23
CA LYS A 113 -7.75 13.16 -3.64
C LYS A 113 -7.48 11.79 -4.28
N SER A 114 -6.37 11.15 -3.92
CA SER A 114 -6.08 9.78 -4.35
C SER A 114 -7.18 8.83 -3.89
N GLU A 115 -7.59 8.89 -2.60
CA GLU A 115 -8.69 8.11 -2.04
C GLU A 115 -10.01 8.36 -2.78
N GLU A 116 -10.37 9.64 -2.98
CA GLU A 116 -11.61 10.03 -3.66
C GLU A 116 -11.70 9.42 -5.07
N VAL A 117 -10.63 9.54 -5.86
CA VAL A 117 -10.60 9.01 -7.23
C VAL A 117 -10.65 7.49 -7.26
N LEU A 118 -9.99 6.81 -6.31
CA LEU A 118 -10.04 5.36 -6.20
C LEU A 118 -11.44 4.86 -5.82
N LEU A 119 -12.11 5.49 -4.87
CA LEU A 119 -13.47 5.12 -4.46
C LEU A 119 -14.47 5.32 -5.60
N LYS A 120 -14.43 6.47 -6.28
CA LYS A 120 -15.27 6.73 -7.47
C LYS A 120 -14.99 5.73 -8.61
N GLY A 121 -13.71 5.41 -8.83
CA GLY A 121 -13.31 4.43 -9.83
C GLY A 121 -13.84 3.04 -9.51
N LYS A 122 -13.78 2.61 -8.25
CA LYS A 122 -14.32 1.33 -7.77
C LYS A 122 -15.83 1.23 -8.00
N GLU A 123 -16.58 2.30 -7.72
CA GLU A 123 -18.01 2.37 -7.98
C GLU A 123 -18.33 2.34 -9.48
N SER A 124 -17.56 3.05 -10.30
CA SER A 124 -17.77 3.17 -11.75
C SER A 124 -17.42 1.90 -12.52
N VAL A 125 -16.48 1.08 -12.03
CA VAL A 125 -15.98 -0.14 -12.68
C VAL A 125 -15.96 -1.31 -11.69
N PRO A 126 -17.13 -1.83 -11.27
CA PRO A 126 -17.22 -2.90 -10.26
C PRO A 126 -16.45 -4.18 -10.63
N ALA A 127 -16.30 -4.47 -11.93
CA ALA A 127 -15.53 -5.62 -12.41
C ALA A 127 -14.03 -5.54 -12.04
N GLU A 128 -13.49 -4.34 -11.75
CA GLU A 128 -12.12 -4.11 -11.34
C GLU A 128 -11.99 -3.76 -9.84
N ALA A 129 -13.03 -4.00 -9.03
CA ALA A 129 -13.10 -3.57 -7.62
C ALA A 129 -11.85 -4.00 -6.82
N VAL A 130 -11.39 -5.24 -7.00
CA VAL A 130 -10.19 -5.76 -6.32
C VAL A 130 -8.92 -4.98 -6.67
N GLU A 131 -8.79 -4.48 -7.89
CA GLU A 131 -7.64 -3.65 -8.29
C GLU A 131 -7.67 -2.27 -7.61
N PHE A 132 -8.86 -1.74 -7.36
CA PHE A 132 -9.03 -0.53 -6.55
C PHE A 132 -8.76 -0.81 -5.07
N ASP A 133 -9.26 -1.92 -4.53
CA ASP A 133 -8.98 -2.31 -3.15
C ASP A 133 -7.48 -2.50 -2.89
N LYS A 134 -6.72 -3.04 -3.86
CA LYS A 134 -5.25 -3.10 -3.77
C LYS A 134 -4.63 -1.70 -3.63
N LYS A 135 -5.06 -0.74 -4.43
CA LYS A 135 -4.55 0.64 -4.36
C LYS A 135 -4.94 1.31 -3.06
N LEU A 136 -6.19 1.18 -2.65
CA LEU A 136 -6.70 1.71 -1.37
C LEU A 136 -5.96 1.10 -0.18
N ALA A 137 -5.74 -0.22 -0.17
CA ALA A 137 -5.01 -0.90 0.89
C ALA A 137 -3.59 -0.33 1.09
N TYR A 138 -2.84 -0.14 0.01
CA TYR A 138 -1.51 0.48 0.08
C TYR A 138 -1.59 1.96 0.47
N LEU A 139 -2.55 2.70 -0.04
CA LEU A 139 -2.76 4.11 0.32
C LEU A 139 -2.99 4.24 1.83
N TYR A 140 -3.94 3.47 2.37
CA TYR A 140 -4.28 3.49 3.79
C TYR A 140 -3.12 3.02 4.66
N PHE A 141 -2.44 1.96 4.26
CA PHE A 141 -1.26 1.47 4.97
C PHE A 141 -0.16 2.54 5.06
N ASN A 142 0.18 3.15 3.93
CA ASN A 142 1.23 4.16 3.86
C ASN A 142 0.87 5.47 4.56
N THR A 143 -0.41 5.75 4.75
CA THR A 143 -0.91 6.92 5.48
C THR A 143 -1.25 6.61 6.95
N GLY A 144 -1.00 5.39 7.41
CA GLY A 144 -1.22 4.97 8.80
C GLY A 144 -2.68 4.75 9.18
N GLN A 145 -3.59 4.67 8.22
CA GLN A 145 -5.02 4.40 8.42
C GLN A 145 -5.24 2.87 8.50
N TYR A 146 -4.71 2.25 9.56
CA TYR A 146 -4.60 0.78 9.64
C TYR A 146 -5.94 0.05 9.71
N GLU A 147 -7.02 0.67 10.22
CA GLU A 147 -8.37 0.10 10.18
C GLU A 147 -8.84 -0.12 8.74
N LYS A 148 -8.76 0.94 7.91
CA LYS A 148 -9.12 0.87 6.49
C LYS A 148 -8.16 -0.03 5.71
N ALA A 149 -6.87 -0.02 6.08
CA ALA A 149 -5.87 -0.89 5.47
C ALA A 149 -6.18 -2.36 5.73
N ALA A 150 -6.52 -2.73 6.97
CA ALA A 150 -6.90 -4.10 7.32
C ALA A 150 -8.15 -4.55 6.55
N GLU A 151 -9.19 -3.72 6.48
CA GLU A 151 -10.40 -4.02 5.70
C GLU A 151 -10.07 -4.27 4.22
N SER A 152 -9.34 -3.35 3.60
CA SER A 152 -9.00 -3.46 2.18
C SER A 152 -8.03 -4.62 1.90
N PHE A 153 -7.02 -4.86 2.76
CA PHE A 153 -6.12 -6.01 2.62
C PHE A 153 -6.85 -7.34 2.88
N GLY A 154 -7.86 -7.38 3.73
CA GLY A 154 -8.73 -8.56 3.92
C GLY A 154 -9.36 -8.97 2.58
N ILE A 155 -10.05 -8.04 1.90
CA ILE A 155 -10.65 -8.27 0.58
C ILE A 155 -9.60 -8.73 -0.45
N VAL A 156 -8.45 -8.03 -0.47
CA VAL A 156 -7.36 -8.34 -1.42
C VAL A 156 -6.75 -9.72 -1.15
N ASN A 157 -6.60 -10.11 0.11
CA ASN A 157 -6.05 -11.40 0.50
C ASN A 157 -7.01 -12.55 0.15
N GLU A 158 -8.32 -12.37 0.34
CA GLU A 158 -9.34 -13.34 -0.08
C GLU A 158 -9.35 -13.53 -1.60
N ALA A 159 -9.21 -12.44 -2.37
CA ALA A 159 -9.15 -12.49 -3.83
C ALA A 159 -7.82 -13.04 -4.38
N ASN A 160 -6.75 -13.05 -3.57
CA ASN A 160 -5.41 -13.49 -3.98
C ASN A 160 -4.79 -14.40 -2.90
N PRO A 161 -5.35 -15.57 -2.64
CA PRO A 161 -4.90 -16.44 -1.57
C PRO A 161 -3.42 -16.84 -1.76
N GLY A 162 -2.67 -16.87 -0.67
CA GLY A 162 -1.26 -17.24 -0.64
C GLY A 162 -0.31 -16.16 -1.20
N LYS A 163 -0.78 -14.96 -1.46
CA LYS A 163 0.09 -13.85 -1.84
C LYS A 163 0.78 -13.28 -0.58
N LYS A 164 2.00 -13.73 -0.34
CA LYS A 164 2.81 -13.45 0.86
C LYS A 164 2.82 -11.95 1.27
N SER A 165 2.94 -11.04 0.29
CA SER A 165 2.96 -9.60 0.58
C SER A 165 1.65 -9.07 1.13
N TYR A 166 0.50 -9.56 0.63
CA TYR A 166 -0.81 -9.13 1.10
C TYR A 166 -1.12 -9.69 2.48
N MET A 167 -0.82 -10.98 2.70
CA MET A 167 -0.95 -11.61 4.03
C MET A 167 -0.14 -10.84 5.08
N TYR A 168 1.12 -10.52 4.78
CA TYR A 168 1.98 -9.79 5.71
C TYR A 168 1.42 -8.41 6.07
N LEU A 169 1.01 -7.62 5.06
CA LEU A 169 0.46 -6.27 5.29
C LEU A 169 -0.90 -6.31 5.98
N TYR A 170 -1.71 -7.34 5.71
CA TYR A 170 -2.96 -7.59 6.42
C TYR A 170 -2.71 -7.89 7.89
N GLY A 171 -1.88 -8.88 8.21
CA GLY A 171 -1.52 -9.22 9.58
C GLY A 171 -0.90 -8.05 10.34
N PHE A 172 -0.01 -7.28 9.70
CA PHE A 172 0.57 -6.08 10.28
C PHE A 172 -0.50 -5.01 10.57
N SER A 173 -1.43 -4.77 9.65
CA SER A 173 -2.51 -3.80 9.86
C SER A 173 -3.43 -4.22 11.01
N LEU A 174 -3.74 -5.51 11.13
CA LEU A 174 -4.51 -6.07 12.25
C LEU A 174 -3.79 -5.89 13.59
N GLU A 175 -2.48 -6.12 13.63
CA GLU A 175 -1.66 -5.90 14.83
C GLU A 175 -1.72 -4.43 15.26
N ARG A 176 -1.53 -3.49 14.32
CA ARG A 176 -1.56 -2.05 14.59
C ARG A 176 -2.89 -1.56 15.16
N ILE A 177 -4.00 -2.21 14.86
CA ILE A 177 -5.33 -1.92 15.43
C ILE A 177 -5.69 -2.82 16.61
N LYS A 178 -4.70 -3.55 17.15
CA LYS A 178 -4.82 -4.43 18.32
C LYS A 178 -5.79 -5.60 18.16
N LYS A 179 -6.07 -6.00 16.91
CA LYS A 179 -6.79 -7.23 16.60
C LYS A 179 -5.81 -8.41 16.61
N TYR A 180 -5.24 -8.64 17.79
CA TYR A 180 -4.10 -9.54 17.96
C TYR A 180 -4.41 -10.98 17.58
N ASP A 181 -5.60 -11.51 17.92
CA ASP A 181 -5.96 -12.89 17.60
C ASP A 181 -6.03 -13.11 16.08
N GLU A 182 -6.63 -12.16 15.36
CA GLU A 182 -6.69 -12.19 13.89
C GLU A 182 -5.28 -12.07 13.28
N ALA A 183 -4.45 -11.17 13.79
CA ALA A 183 -3.06 -10.98 13.33
C ALA A 183 -2.20 -12.23 13.55
N ILE A 184 -2.28 -12.85 14.73
CA ILE A 184 -1.59 -14.11 15.06
C ILE A 184 -1.97 -15.20 14.06
N ALA A 185 -3.29 -15.42 13.83
CA ALA A 185 -3.77 -16.43 12.89
C ALA A 185 -3.22 -16.22 11.47
N ILE A 186 -3.12 -14.97 11.00
CA ILE A 186 -2.50 -14.66 9.69
C ILE A 186 -1.00 -14.98 9.71
N PHE A 187 -0.25 -14.60 10.75
CA PHE A 187 1.18 -14.86 10.80
C PHE A 187 1.50 -16.35 10.98
N GLU A 188 0.67 -17.12 11.73
CA GLU A 188 0.77 -18.56 11.83
C GLU A 188 0.54 -19.22 10.48
N THR A 189 -0.52 -18.86 9.76
CA THR A 189 -0.79 -19.33 8.40
C THR A 189 0.39 -19.00 7.46
N MET A 190 1.02 -17.82 7.63
CA MET A 190 2.23 -17.48 6.86
C MET A 190 3.42 -18.37 7.22
N GLN A 191 3.59 -18.75 8.50
CA GLN A 191 4.66 -19.67 8.89
C GLN A 191 4.45 -21.09 8.35
N GLU A 192 3.19 -21.54 8.25
CA GLU A 192 2.84 -22.82 7.64
C GLU A 192 3.12 -22.82 6.13
N GLN A 193 2.68 -21.76 5.42
CA GLN A 193 2.84 -21.67 3.96
C GLN A 193 4.26 -21.27 3.55
N PHE A 194 4.96 -20.50 4.36
CA PHE A 194 6.29 -19.94 4.10
C PHE A 194 7.22 -20.11 5.32
N PRO A 195 7.63 -21.35 5.68
CA PRO A 195 8.36 -21.60 6.94
C PRO A 195 9.67 -20.81 7.09
N GLY A 196 10.23 -20.33 5.98
CA GLY A 196 11.46 -19.51 5.96
C GLY A 196 11.21 -18.00 6.01
N ASP A 197 9.95 -17.55 6.17
CA ASP A 197 9.68 -16.12 6.21
C ASP A 197 9.96 -15.52 7.58
N LYS A 198 11.17 -14.98 7.72
CA LYS A 198 11.66 -14.38 8.95
C LYS A 198 10.87 -13.16 9.41
N ARG A 199 10.24 -12.41 8.48
CA ARG A 199 9.47 -11.20 8.83
C ARG A 199 8.17 -11.55 9.53
N SER A 200 7.41 -12.52 9.00
CA SER A 200 6.17 -12.98 9.65
C SER A 200 6.45 -13.69 10.96
N LYS A 201 7.54 -14.48 11.07
CA LYS A 201 7.98 -15.08 12.32
C LYS A 201 8.26 -14.02 13.41
N LYS A 202 9.01 -12.98 13.05
CA LYS A 202 9.26 -11.86 13.96
C LYS A 202 7.95 -11.20 14.42
N MET A 203 7.06 -10.88 13.47
CA MET A 203 5.79 -10.23 13.81
C MET A 203 4.88 -11.14 14.62
N LEU A 204 4.89 -12.45 14.41
CA LEU A 204 4.20 -13.41 15.25
C LEU A 204 4.64 -13.28 16.72
N GLY A 205 5.94 -13.33 16.97
CA GLY A 205 6.48 -13.18 18.33
C GLY A 205 6.14 -11.84 18.98
N VAL A 206 6.24 -10.74 18.22
CA VAL A 206 5.87 -9.39 18.68
C VAL A 206 4.38 -9.32 19.03
N THR A 207 3.51 -9.78 18.12
CA THR A 207 2.06 -9.73 18.31
C THR A 207 1.60 -10.59 19.50
N MET A 208 2.19 -11.77 19.66
CA MET A 208 1.93 -12.63 20.83
C MET A 208 2.35 -11.96 22.13
N PHE A 209 3.51 -11.31 22.15
CA PHE A 209 3.96 -10.55 23.32
C PHE A 209 2.98 -9.40 23.64
N GLU A 210 2.61 -8.58 22.66
CA GLU A 210 1.71 -7.43 22.88
C GLU A 210 0.31 -7.87 23.35
N LYS A 211 -0.27 -8.92 22.75
CA LYS A 211 -1.52 -9.53 23.21
C LYS A 211 -1.43 -9.92 24.68
N THR A 212 -0.36 -10.66 25.03
CA THR A 212 -0.15 -11.16 26.38
C THR A 212 0.04 -10.02 27.38
N ASP A 213 0.75 -8.97 26.97
CA ASP A 213 0.99 -7.79 27.81
C ASP A 213 -0.31 -7.03 28.12
N VAL A 214 -1.17 -6.83 27.13
CA VAL A 214 -2.50 -6.25 27.32
C VAL A 214 -3.37 -7.09 28.27
N GLN A 215 -3.31 -8.42 28.16
CA GLN A 215 -4.02 -9.34 29.07
C GLN A 215 -3.49 -9.23 30.49
N ASN A 216 -2.18 -9.17 30.65
CA ASN A 216 -1.52 -9.02 31.95
C ASN A 216 -1.89 -7.70 32.63
N GLU A 217 -1.82 -6.60 31.90
CA GLU A 217 -2.20 -5.27 32.43
C GLU A 217 -3.69 -5.22 32.84
N ALA A 218 -4.56 -5.82 32.05
CA ALA A 218 -5.98 -5.88 32.35
C ALA A 218 -6.25 -6.71 33.62
N GLU A 219 -5.55 -7.86 33.79
CA GLU A 219 -5.70 -8.70 34.97
C GLU A 219 -5.18 -8.06 36.24
N VAL A 220 -3.99 -7.42 36.18
CA VAL A 220 -3.40 -6.68 37.30
C VAL A 220 -4.34 -5.54 37.71
N LYS A 221 -4.78 -4.74 36.76
CA LYS A 221 -5.71 -3.63 37.00
C LYS A 221 -7.01 -4.12 37.66
N ARG A 222 -7.59 -5.19 37.15
CA ARG A 222 -8.81 -5.78 37.70
C ARG A 222 -8.64 -6.18 39.17
N TYR A 223 -7.49 -6.75 39.52
CA TYR A 223 -7.17 -7.14 40.91
C TYR A 223 -6.98 -5.91 41.80
N GLU A 224 -6.24 -4.92 41.36
CA GLU A 224 -5.96 -3.69 42.10
C GLU A 224 -7.23 -2.86 42.39
N GLU A 225 -8.16 -2.83 41.43
CA GLU A 225 -9.45 -2.13 41.56
C GLU A 225 -10.43 -2.84 42.53
N ASN A 226 -10.22 -4.13 42.80
CA ASN A 226 -11.07 -4.90 43.73
C ASN A 226 -10.72 -4.63 45.20
N LYS A 227 -11.13 -3.48 45.72
CA LYS A 227 -10.88 -3.08 47.14
C LYS A 227 -11.46 -4.03 48.21
N LYS A 228 -12.28 -4.99 47.79
CA LYS A 228 -12.89 -6.01 48.69
C LYS A 228 -12.42 -7.42 48.34
N ALA A 229 -11.25 -7.53 47.69
CA ALA A 229 -10.68 -8.80 47.28
C ALA A 229 -10.56 -9.77 48.46
N LYS A 230 -11.06 -10.99 48.27
CA LYS A 230 -10.95 -12.09 49.18
C LYS A 230 -9.86 -13.07 48.74
N LEU A 231 -9.56 -14.06 49.59
CA LEU A 231 -8.58 -15.10 49.25
C LEU A 231 -8.91 -15.81 47.93
N GLU A 232 -10.19 -16.04 47.67
CA GLU A 232 -10.65 -16.66 46.41
C GLU A 232 -10.32 -15.83 45.19
N ASP A 233 -10.47 -14.49 45.28
CA ASP A 233 -10.11 -13.55 44.20
C ASP A 233 -8.59 -13.58 43.94
N TYR A 234 -7.79 -13.60 45.00
CA TYR A 234 -6.34 -13.73 44.90
C TYR A 234 -5.94 -15.06 44.22
N ILE A 235 -6.49 -16.19 44.64
CA ILE A 235 -6.22 -17.51 44.05
C ILE A 235 -6.60 -17.51 42.57
N GLY A 236 -7.79 -16.98 42.24
CA GLY A 236 -8.27 -16.87 40.86
C GLY A 236 -7.40 -15.98 39.98
N THR A 237 -6.95 -14.82 40.51
CA THR A 237 -6.00 -13.93 39.82
C THR A 237 -4.67 -14.60 39.58
N LYS A 238 -4.12 -15.25 40.62
CA LYS A 238 -2.82 -15.95 40.48
C LYS A 238 -2.88 -16.99 39.36
N LYS A 239 -3.94 -17.81 39.30
CA LYS A 239 -4.08 -18.80 38.22
C LYS A 239 -4.13 -18.15 36.84
N ARG A 240 -4.90 -17.07 36.65
CA ARG A 240 -4.93 -16.36 35.36
C ARG A 240 -3.61 -15.71 34.99
N LEU A 241 -2.84 -15.23 35.96
CA LEU A 241 -1.49 -14.72 35.70
C LEU A 241 -0.49 -15.83 35.35
N GLU A 242 -0.69 -17.05 35.87
CA GLU A 242 0.07 -18.24 35.45
C GLU A 242 -0.23 -18.58 33.97
N ASP A 243 -1.51 -18.62 33.57
CA ASP A 243 -1.92 -18.83 32.17
C ASP A 243 -1.36 -17.73 31.23
N ILE A 244 -1.38 -16.46 31.67
CA ILE A 244 -0.78 -15.32 30.94
C ILE A 244 0.73 -15.48 30.79
N ASN A 245 1.40 -16.00 31.84
CA ASN A 245 2.85 -16.23 31.76
C ASN A 245 3.24 -17.30 30.73
N GLU A 246 2.39 -18.29 30.46
CA GLU A 246 2.60 -19.23 29.35
C GLU A 246 2.59 -18.50 27.99
N GLY A 247 1.72 -17.51 27.80
CA GLY A 247 1.72 -16.64 26.62
C GLY A 247 3.04 -15.88 26.43
N TYR A 248 3.62 -15.35 27.52
CA TYR A 248 4.94 -14.74 27.50
C TYR A 248 6.04 -15.74 27.12
N GLU A 249 5.99 -16.98 27.62
CA GLU A 249 6.99 -18.02 27.27
C GLU A 249 6.92 -18.39 25.80
N HIS A 250 5.71 -18.51 25.21
CA HIS A 250 5.55 -18.75 23.77
C HIS A 250 6.13 -17.60 22.94
N ALA A 251 5.76 -16.36 23.26
CA ALA A 251 6.30 -15.18 22.58
C ALA A 251 7.83 -15.09 22.71
N ARG A 252 8.37 -15.42 23.90
CA ARG A 252 9.82 -15.39 24.16
C ARG A 252 10.59 -16.33 23.24
N VAL A 253 10.14 -17.57 23.09
CA VAL A 253 10.83 -18.55 22.24
C VAL A 253 10.94 -18.01 20.79
N ILE A 254 9.84 -17.52 20.23
CA ILE A 254 9.81 -16.99 18.86
C ILE A 254 10.68 -15.74 18.73
N LEU A 255 10.66 -14.85 19.72
CA LEU A 255 11.48 -13.63 19.72
C LEU A 255 12.97 -13.92 19.90
N GLU A 256 13.35 -14.87 20.77
CA GLU A 256 14.76 -15.29 20.92
C GLU A 256 15.29 -15.92 19.62
N GLU A 257 14.49 -16.75 18.95
CA GLU A 257 14.84 -17.28 17.61
C GLU A 257 14.96 -16.15 16.58
N SER A 258 14.01 -15.21 16.57
CA SER A 258 14.06 -14.05 15.66
C SER A 258 15.27 -13.17 15.93
N LEU A 259 15.73 -13.07 17.17
CA LEU A 259 16.94 -12.32 17.54
C LEU A 259 18.22 -12.98 16.98
N THR A 260 18.25 -14.30 16.84
CA THR A 260 19.39 -15.00 16.19
C THR A 260 19.46 -14.68 14.70
N GLU A 261 18.31 -14.51 14.05
CA GLU A 261 18.20 -14.20 12.63
C GLU A 261 18.41 -12.69 12.32
N TYR A 262 18.00 -11.83 13.25
CA TYR A 262 18.10 -10.38 13.18
C TYR A 262 18.75 -9.80 14.44
N PRO A 263 20.07 -9.97 14.62
CA PRO A 263 20.74 -9.63 15.89
C PRO A 263 20.61 -8.17 16.32
N ASN A 264 20.37 -7.25 15.39
CA ASN A 264 20.29 -5.81 15.67
C ASN A 264 18.87 -5.22 15.45
N ASP A 265 17.83 -6.07 15.30
CA ASP A 265 16.47 -5.60 15.15
C ASP A 265 15.96 -4.97 16.44
N GLN A 266 15.74 -3.65 16.41
CA GLN A 266 15.35 -2.89 17.59
C GLN A 266 13.97 -3.26 18.11
N LEU A 267 13.05 -3.67 17.24
CA LEU A 267 11.71 -4.12 17.65
C LEU A 267 11.83 -5.40 18.49
N VAL A 268 12.58 -6.40 18.00
CA VAL A 268 12.81 -7.67 18.72
C VAL A 268 13.52 -7.42 20.05
N ILE A 269 14.58 -6.60 20.03
CA ILE A 269 15.36 -6.26 21.25
C ILE A 269 14.46 -5.59 22.29
N THR A 270 13.65 -4.61 21.87
CA THR A 270 12.75 -3.88 22.78
C THR A 270 11.65 -4.80 23.32
N SER A 271 11.04 -5.64 22.47
CA SER A 271 10.03 -6.61 22.90
C SER A 271 10.61 -7.62 23.91
N LEU A 272 11.80 -8.15 23.66
CA LEU A 272 12.48 -9.05 24.60
C LEU A 272 12.86 -8.34 25.91
N TYR A 273 13.31 -7.09 25.86
CA TYR A 273 13.58 -6.31 27.06
C TYR A 273 12.33 -6.20 27.94
N GLN A 274 11.22 -5.79 27.37
CA GLN A 274 9.97 -5.63 28.10
C GLN A 274 9.45 -6.97 28.62
N LEU A 275 9.49 -8.01 27.79
CA LEU A 275 9.07 -9.36 28.16
C LEU A 275 9.88 -9.91 29.34
N TYR A 276 11.22 -9.77 29.33
CA TYR A 276 12.06 -10.20 30.44
C TYR A 276 11.77 -9.42 31.71
N LYS A 277 11.46 -8.12 31.61
CA LYS A 277 11.02 -7.32 32.77
C LYS A 277 9.70 -7.87 33.35
N LYS A 278 8.72 -8.19 32.51
CA LYS A 278 7.43 -8.79 32.96
C LYS A 278 7.62 -10.16 33.62
N GLN A 279 8.65 -10.91 33.21
CA GLN A 279 8.99 -12.21 33.77
C GLN A 279 10.02 -12.17 34.93
N PHE A 280 10.40 -10.97 35.39
CA PHE A 280 11.42 -10.78 36.45
C PHE A 280 12.80 -11.40 36.12
N LYS A 281 13.14 -11.51 34.82
CA LYS A 281 14.44 -12.01 34.34
C LYS A 281 15.43 -10.85 34.17
N GLU A 282 15.80 -10.21 35.27
CA GLU A 282 16.55 -8.94 35.29
C GLU A 282 17.87 -9.00 34.50
N ASP A 283 18.67 -10.08 34.65
CA ASP A 283 19.94 -10.22 33.92
C ASP A 283 19.77 -10.21 32.41
N LYS A 284 18.71 -10.89 31.89
CA LYS A 284 18.39 -10.92 30.47
C LYS A 284 17.83 -9.56 29.99
N ALA A 285 17.02 -8.93 30.81
CA ALA A 285 16.52 -7.59 30.53
C ALA A 285 17.65 -6.59 30.38
N GLU A 286 18.64 -6.59 31.31
CA GLU A 286 19.77 -5.68 31.24
C GLU A 286 20.68 -5.96 30.03
N GLN A 287 20.82 -7.22 29.60
CA GLN A 287 21.50 -7.56 28.33
C GLN A 287 20.80 -6.94 27.12
N MET A 288 19.48 -7.00 27.05
CA MET A 288 18.72 -6.39 25.96
C MET A 288 18.79 -4.86 26.02
N LYS A 289 18.67 -4.27 27.20
CA LYS A 289 18.80 -2.83 27.43
C LYS A 289 20.10 -2.25 26.87
N LYS A 290 21.23 -2.93 27.07
CA LYS A 290 22.54 -2.53 26.52
C LYS A 290 22.60 -2.54 24.98
N ARG A 291 21.66 -3.22 24.31
CA ARG A 291 21.56 -3.34 22.84
C ARG A 291 20.52 -2.39 22.24
N MET A 292 19.70 -1.75 23.07
CA MET A 292 18.74 -0.73 22.62
C MET A 292 19.50 0.52 22.15
N LYS A 293 19.01 1.15 21.07
CA LYS A 293 19.55 2.38 20.48
C LYS A 293 18.62 3.56 20.76
#